data_b5bafb4687cfbe5a3c2c30dadce38450
#
_entry.id   b5bafb4687cfbe5a3c2c30dadce38450
#
_cell.length_a   1.000
_cell.length_b   1.000
_cell.length_c   1.000
_cell.angle_alpha   90.00
_cell.angle_beta   90.00
_cell.angle_gamma   90.00
#
_symmetry.space_group_name_H-M   'P 1'
#
loop_
_entity.id
_entity.type
_entity.pdbx_description
1 polymer ?
#
loop_
_entity_poly.entity_id
_entity_poly.type
_entity_poly.pdbx_seq_one_letter_code
_entity_poly.pdbx_strand_id
1 'polypeptide(L)'
;MKKTRDEILRKLEKNRETIRSFGVRRLGIFGSYARDEQKEGSDMDFLVEFDDATLQNYLDLKEFLAGLFGCPVDLVFSDTVKPRLRTTIFEEAVYVSGL
;
A
#
# COMPACT_ATOMS: atom_id res chain seq x y z
N MET A 1 -14.15 12.21 -7.32
CA MET A 1 -13.38 11.52 -8.36
C MET A 1 -13.06 10.10 -7.91
N LYS A 2 -13.38 9.11 -8.73
CA LYS A 2 -13.19 7.71 -8.38
C LYS A 2 -11.73 7.31 -8.58
N LYS A 3 -11.08 6.84 -7.51
CA LYS A 3 -9.70 6.38 -7.59
C LYS A 3 -9.66 4.96 -8.16
N THR A 4 -9.03 4.79 -9.32
CA THR A 4 -8.83 3.47 -9.90
C THR A 4 -7.48 2.91 -9.45
N ARG A 5 -7.31 1.60 -9.60
CA ARG A 5 -6.04 0.94 -9.32
C ARG A 5 -4.87 1.61 -10.08
N ASP A 6 -5.06 1.88 -11.35
CA ASP A 6 -4.01 2.46 -12.19
C ASP A 6 -3.66 3.89 -11.75
N GLU A 7 -4.65 4.68 -11.35
CA GLU A 7 -4.40 6.02 -10.83
C GLU A 7 -3.63 5.99 -9.52
N ILE A 8 -3.99 5.06 -8.63
CA ILE A 8 -3.29 4.86 -7.37
C ILE A 8 -1.84 4.49 -7.61
N LEU A 9 -1.60 3.52 -8.50
CA LEU A 9 -0.24 3.09 -8.82
C LEU A 9 0.60 4.20 -9.42
N ARG A 10 0.04 4.99 -10.33
CA ARG A 10 0.74 6.14 -10.91
C ARG A 10 1.13 7.17 -9.85
N LYS A 11 0.23 7.44 -8.93
CA LYS A 11 0.48 8.41 -7.86
C LYS A 11 1.57 7.90 -6.91
N LEU A 12 1.58 6.61 -6.62
CA LEU A 12 2.63 5.99 -5.83
C LEU A 12 3.98 6.05 -6.56
N GLU A 13 4.00 5.78 -7.85
CA GLU A 13 5.22 5.84 -8.66
C GLU A 13 5.82 7.25 -8.68
N LYS A 14 4.98 8.27 -8.77
CA LYS A 14 5.42 9.67 -8.73
C LYS A 14 6.05 10.03 -7.39
N ASN A 15 5.69 9.33 -6.33
CA ASN A 15 6.16 9.59 -4.98
C ASN A 15 7.16 8.53 -4.49
N ARG A 16 7.76 7.76 -5.40
CA ARG A 16 8.67 6.67 -5.05
C ARG A 16 9.78 7.08 -4.10
N GLU A 17 10.41 8.21 -4.37
CA GLU A 17 11.54 8.66 -3.56
C GLU A 17 11.12 9.00 -2.14
N THR A 18 9.97 9.65 -1.99
CA THR A 18 9.41 9.96 -0.67
C THR A 18 9.08 8.66 0.08
N ILE A 19 8.43 7.72 -0.58
CA ILE A 19 8.09 6.42 0.00
C ILE A 19 9.36 5.68 0.43
N ARG A 20 10.38 5.68 -0.43
CA ARG A 20 11.65 5.04 -0.15
C ARG A 20 12.35 5.67 1.06
N SER A 21 12.17 6.97 1.28
CA SER A 21 12.75 7.67 2.42
C SER A 21 12.21 7.19 3.77
N PHE A 22 11.07 6.51 3.78
CA PHE A 22 10.52 5.88 4.98
C PHE A 22 11.07 4.47 5.23
N GLY A 23 12.11 4.07 4.52
CA GLY A 23 12.71 2.75 4.68
C GLY A 23 11.95 1.62 3.98
N VAL A 24 11.09 1.95 3.02
CA VAL A 24 10.28 0.97 2.30
C VAL A 24 11.09 0.30 1.20
N ARG A 25 11.10 -1.03 1.19
CA ARG A 25 11.70 -1.82 0.12
C ARG A 25 10.69 -2.17 -0.97
N ARG A 26 9.48 -2.58 -0.58
CA ARG A 26 8.41 -2.91 -1.51
C ARG A 26 7.07 -2.42 -0.97
N LEU A 27 6.23 -1.97 -1.87
CA LEU A 27 4.87 -1.52 -1.53
C LEU A 27 3.93 -1.98 -2.63
N GLY A 28 2.84 -2.63 -2.23
CA GLY A 28 1.81 -3.06 -3.16
C GLY A 28 0.44 -2.70 -2.64
N ILE A 29 -0.51 -2.60 -3.55
CA ILE A 29 -1.92 -2.42 -3.21
C ILE A 29 -2.63 -3.76 -3.37
N PHE A 30 -3.51 -4.09 -2.41
CA PHE A 30 -4.34 -5.29 -2.50
C PHE A 30 -5.75 -4.97 -2.01
N GLY A 31 -6.62 -5.97 -1.95
CA GLY A 31 -7.99 -5.78 -1.50
C GLY A 31 -8.87 -5.12 -2.55
N SER A 32 -9.92 -4.43 -2.10
CA SER A 32 -10.95 -3.89 -2.99
C SER A 32 -10.40 -2.92 -4.04
N TYR A 33 -9.47 -2.04 -3.66
CA TYR A 33 -8.88 -1.10 -4.62
C TYR A 33 -8.03 -1.79 -5.68
N ALA A 34 -7.37 -2.89 -5.32
CA ALA A 34 -6.60 -3.66 -6.31
C ALA A 34 -7.50 -4.35 -7.33
N ARG A 35 -8.72 -4.69 -6.94
CA ARG A 35 -9.72 -5.32 -7.81
C ARG A 35 -10.64 -4.31 -8.49
N ASP A 36 -10.45 -3.01 -8.23
CA ASP A 36 -11.37 -1.94 -8.67
C ASP A 36 -12.82 -2.19 -8.22
N GLU A 37 -12.98 -2.77 -7.03
CA GLU A 37 -14.28 -3.08 -6.43
C GLU A 37 -14.58 -2.22 -5.19
N GLN A 38 -13.85 -1.14 -5.01
CA GLN A 38 -14.01 -0.29 -3.83
C GLN A 38 -15.36 0.42 -3.84
N LYS A 39 -15.91 0.53 -2.63
CA LYS A 39 -17.13 1.30 -2.37
C LYS A 39 -16.77 2.58 -1.64
N GLU A 40 -17.69 3.53 -1.63
CA GLU A 40 -17.51 4.74 -0.84
C GLU A 40 -17.23 4.38 0.62
N GLY A 41 -16.16 4.95 1.17
CA GLY A 41 -15.73 4.67 2.54
C GLY A 41 -14.84 3.45 2.71
N SER A 42 -14.51 2.74 1.63
CA SER A 42 -13.58 1.61 1.70
C SER A 42 -12.19 2.06 2.12
N ASP A 43 -11.56 1.27 2.99
CA ASP A 43 -10.16 1.48 3.36
C ASP A 43 -9.25 1.03 2.22
N MET A 44 -8.12 1.71 2.08
CA MET A 44 -7.12 1.33 1.08
C MET A 44 -6.11 0.41 1.74
N ASP A 45 -5.95 -0.80 1.21
CA ASP A 45 -5.11 -1.83 1.79
C ASP A 45 -3.76 -1.93 1.07
N PHE A 46 -2.68 -1.79 1.82
CA PHE A 46 -1.32 -1.88 1.29
C PHE A 46 -0.56 -3.01 1.93
N LEU A 47 0.24 -3.68 1.11
CA LEU A 47 1.18 -4.71 1.54
C LEU A 47 2.58 -4.08 1.49
N VAL A 48 3.31 -4.10 2.60
CA VAL A 48 4.57 -3.39 2.70
C VAL A 48 5.70 -4.27 3.22
N GLU A 49 6.90 -4.09 2.64
CA GLU A 49 8.14 -4.63 3.15
C GLU A 49 9.08 -3.46 3.44
N PHE A 50 9.62 -3.42 4.65
CA PHE A 50 10.58 -2.39 5.05
C PHE A 50 11.99 -2.95 5.07
N ASP A 51 12.96 -2.16 4.64
CA ASP A 51 14.38 -2.41 4.92
C ASP A 51 14.69 -2.05 6.37
N ASP A 52 14.04 -1.01 6.87
CA ASP A 52 14.19 -0.54 8.24
C ASP A 52 12.79 -0.41 8.86
N ALA A 53 12.32 -1.48 9.47
CA ALA A 53 10.96 -1.58 10.01
C ALA A 53 10.89 -0.99 11.42
N THR A 54 10.89 0.33 11.51
CA THR A 54 10.70 1.03 12.79
C THR A 54 9.26 1.48 12.92
N LEU A 55 8.83 1.71 14.17
CA LEU A 55 7.51 2.25 14.43
C LEU A 55 7.33 3.62 13.76
N GLN A 56 8.37 4.45 13.80
CA GLN A 56 8.31 5.77 13.19
C GLN A 56 8.12 5.69 11.69
N ASN A 57 8.87 4.83 11.01
CA ASN A 57 8.73 4.62 9.57
C ASN A 57 7.33 4.11 9.21
N TYR A 58 6.79 3.21 10.00
CA TYR A 58 5.44 2.70 9.80
C TYR A 58 4.40 3.81 9.91
N LEU A 59 4.47 4.61 10.97
CA LEU A 59 3.53 5.70 11.20
C LEU A 59 3.65 6.78 10.13
N ASP A 60 4.87 7.14 9.76
CA ASP A 60 5.12 8.16 8.74
C ASP A 60 4.57 7.73 7.38
N LEU A 61 4.79 6.47 7.00
CA LEU A 61 4.27 5.94 5.75
C LEU A 61 2.74 5.92 5.75
N LYS A 62 2.14 5.46 6.83
CA LYS A 62 0.69 5.38 6.96
C LYS A 62 0.06 6.78 6.84
N GLU A 63 0.60 7.75 7.55
CA GLU A 63 0.12 9.13 7.51
C GLU A 63 0.30 9.74 6.12
N PHE A 64 1.45 9.51 5.49
CA PHE A 64 1.72 9.99 4.15
C PHE A 64 0.71 9.46 3.14
N LEU A 65 0.47 8.15 3.16
CA LEU A 65 -0.46 7.51 2.23
C LEU A 65 -1.90 7.97 2.47
N ALA A 66 -2.32 8.07 3.72
CA ALA A 66 -3.65 8.56 4.06
C ALA A 66 -3.87 9.99 3.55
N GLY A 67 -2.86 10.85 3.71
CA GLY A 67 -2.92 12.23 3.21
C GLY A 67 -2.90 12.29 1.68
N LEU A 68 -2.11 11.42 1.06
CA LEU A 68 -1.98 11.38 -0.40
C LEU A 68 -3.30 11.01 -1.09
N PHE A 69 -4.03 10.08 -0.52
CA PHE A 69 -5.27 9.56 -1.12
C PHE A 69 -6.54 10.07 -0.46
N GLY A 70 -6.42 10.73 0.69
CA GLY A 70 -7.58 11.31 1.37
C GLY A 70 -8.55 10.28 1.92
N CYS A 71 -8.07 9.10 2.31
CA CYS A 71 -8.91 8.03 2.87
C CYS A 71 -8.12 7.21 3.90
N PRO A 72 -8.81 6.45 4.77
CA PRO A 72 -8.13 5.56 5.71
C PRO A 72 -7.28 4.52 4.98
N VAL A 73 -6.14 4.20 5.56
CA VAL A 73 -5.15 3.28 4.98
C VAL A 73 -4.82 2.20 6.00
N ASP A 74 -4.82 0.95 5.54
CA ASP A 74 -4.31 -0.19 6.29
C ASP A 74 -2.97 -0.63 5.71
N LEU A 75 -1.95 -0.73 6.57
CA LEU A 75 -0.65 -1.26 6.18
C LEU A 75 -0.48 -2.64 6.77
N VAL A 76 -0.27 -3.62 5.91
CA VAL A 76 -0.03 -5.01 6.31
C VAL A 76 1.39 -5.38 5.95
N PHE A 77 2.15 -5.88 6.94
CA PHE A 77 3.51 -6.36 6.70
C PHE A 77 3.46 -7.70 5.97
N SER A 78 4.23 -7.83 4.90
CA SER A 78 4.31 -9.07 4.13
C SER A 78 4.68 -10.26 5.00
N ASP A 79 5.54 -10.05 5.98
CA ASP A 79 6.05 -11.10 6.87
C ASP A 79 5.01 -11.62 7.85
N THR A 80 3.97 -10.82 8.15
CA THR A 80 2.98 -11.16 9.18
C THR A 80 1.66 -11.65 8.61
N VAL A 81 1.55 -11.79 7.30
CA VAL A 81 0.33 -12.31 6.67
C VAL A 81 0.13 -13.76 7.10
N LYS A 82 -1.07 -14.07 7.59
CA LYS A 82 -1.41 -15.44 8.01
C LYS A 82 -1.27 -16.41 6.83
N PRO A 83 -0.69 -17.60 7.05
CA PRO A 83 -0.44 -18.54 5.95
C PRO A 83 -1.65 -18.85 5.08
N ARG A 84 -2.83 -18.95 5.66
CA ARG A 84 -4.07 -19.25 4.92
C ARG A 84 -4.51 -18.12 3.99
N LEU A 85 -4.05 -16.88 4.25
CA LEU A 85 -4.40 -15.71 3.46
C LEU A 85 -3.30 -15.31 2.49
N ARG A 86 -2.11 -15.89 2.66
CA ARG A 86 -0.91 -15.50 1.95
C ARG A 86 -1.05 -15.60 0.44
N THR A 87 -1.53 -16.74 -0.05
CA THR A 87 -1.71 -16.95 -1.49
C THR A 87 -2.65 -15.92 -2.09
N THR A 88 -3.83 -15.72 -1.48
CA THR A 88 -4.82 -14.79 -1.98
C THR A 88 -4.28 -13.36 -2.01
N ILE A 89 -3.67 -12.92 -0.92
CA ILE A 89 -3.16 -11.55 -0.81
C ILE A 89 -2.03 -11.30 -1.81
N PHE A 90 -1.07 -12.22 -1.89
CA PHE A 90 0.07 -12.04 -2.81
C PHE A 90 -0.33 -12.15 -4.28
N GLU A 91 -1.34 -12.95 -4.61
CA GLU A 91 -1.87 -13.02 -5.98
C GLU A 91 -2.62 -11.74 -6.37
N GLU A 92 -3.34 -11.12 -5.43
CA GLU A 92 -4.05 -9.88 -5.68
C GLU A 92 -3.15 -8.66 -5.71
N ALA A 93 -2.05 -8.70 -4.96
CA ALA A 93 -1.22 -7.51 -4.75
C ALA A 93 -0.57 -7.04 -6.05
N VAL A 94 -0.66 -5.74 -6.31
CA VAL A 94 0.02 -5.10 -7.43
C VAL A 94 1.06 -4.15 -6.84
N TYR A 95 2.33 -4.40 -7.15
CA TYR A 95 3.44 -3.66 -6.56
C TYR A 95 3.80 -2.43 -7.36
N VAL A 96 4.24 -1.40 -6.63
CA VAL A 96 4.74 -0.17 -7.24
C VAL A 96 6.07 -0.45 -7.93
N SER A 97 6.19 -0.03 -9.19
CA SER A 97 7.43 -0.19 -9.94
C SER A 97 8.52 0.75 -9.44
N GLY A 98 9.75 0.24 -9.38
CA GLY A 98 10.92 1.06 -9.12
C GLY A 98 11.21 1.37 -7.65
N LEU A 99 10.55 0.68 -6.73
CA LEU A 99 10.92 0.78 -5.31
C LEU A 99 12.09 -0.11 -4.98
#